data_a98322354b9ec8b421353cddd7e884eb
#
_entry.id   a98322354b9ec8b421353cddd7e884eb
#
_cell.length_a   1.000
_cell.length_b   1.000
_cell.length_c   1.000
_cell.angle_alpha   90.00
_cell.angle_beta   90.00
_cell.angle_gamma   90.00
#
_symmetry.space_group_name_H-M   'P 1'
#
loop_
_entity.id
_entity.type
_entity.pdbx_description
1 polymer ?
#
loop_
_entity_poly.entity_id
_entity_poly.type
_entity_poly.pdbx_seq_one_letter_code
_entity_poly.pdbx_strand_id
1 'polypeptide(L)'
;MYLAKLVIKNFRKLKHAELSFQAGLNVLVGGNNVGKTAVVDALRALLAGHDEPYPRLGEDDVHRPKGGSPSGDILFEYVFSGLSLDDEADFLAALVPGAASGLDAHIKIRYSDADNAGRLRAKRWCGENEDVGLTADMMENLRGVYLPPLRDASQGLKPGRTSQLARLLQLLADDAGIDGINKALQELDGKLKAHLPIVSTHDAINFQHKTMLGPQLAQLLEVGLSASNFKSLKSRLSLLVDSFEIEQNGLGFNNLVYMAVVLSELTKNPDSCYRGLIVEEPEAHLHPQLQAVLLQYLQSIQVIEGEKPVQLFVTSHSPNFASIADLDSLVCLVDTGAAVDIFLPRSVVFKKGKREKLERYLDVTRAELFFARRVIFVEGAAELMMINALAKRVDCNLRQHGVSLISVEGLNFDSFLPLFGDAGLKIPVAVLTDADPVSPKAEPQAEAVAVGCVPLLAPAVESAGASEEEDDDEDDDDDDTEPVYPAPGDAITVSANTAKMKGCEDAYVKIFYGLKTFEYDLALEATNRTAMLKALAVLHPRIAKSLSLTVDVQVGDAAKAKALFRGMFERPKNNVKKGSFAQSLAQVISDDKVAFTVPTYIQAAIKHACQLAATPKP
;
A
#
# COMPACT_ATOMS: atom_id res chain seq x y z
N MET A 1 9.59 17.62 -14.77
CA MET A 1 9.42 18.02 -13.36
C MET A 1 8.52 17.04 -12.62
N TYR A 2 8.83 16.63 -11.38
CA TYR A 2 7.99 15.81 -10.49
C TYR A 2 8.21 16.22 -9.03
N LEU A 3 7.22 15.99 -8.16
CA LEU A 3 7.35 16.21 -6.71
C LEU A 3 8.23 15.10 -6.12
N ALA A 4 9.46 15.43 -5.79
CA ALA A 4 10.44 14.47 -5.27
C ALA A 4 10.33 14.28 -3.76
N LYS A 5 9.99 15.36 -3.01
CA LYS A 5 9.91 15.30 -1.55
C LYS A 5 8.76 16.16 -1.02
N LEU A 6 8.08 15.63 0.01
CA LEU A 6 7.11 16.35 0.81
C LEU A 6 7.50 16.23 2.28
N VAL A 7 7.73 17.38 2.93
CA VAL A 7 7.94 17.44 4.38
C VAL A 7 6.70 18.00 5.04
N ILE A 8 6.17 17.27 6.02
CA ILE A 8 5.00 17.65 6.81
C ILE A 8 5.42 17.81 8.27
N LYS A 9 5.17 18.98 8.85
CA LYS A 9 5.46 19.25 10.27
C LYS A 9 4.20 19.68 10.99
N ASN A 10 3.99 19.11 12.16
CA ASN A 10 2.96 19.51 13.12
C ASN A 10 1.50 19.40 12.61
N PHE A 11 1.20 18.38 11.81
CA PHE A 11 -0.11 18.20 11.18
C PHE A 11 -0.80 16.91 11.61
N ARG A 12 -1.95 17.01 12.27
CA ARG A 12 -2.76 15.87 12.75
C ARG A 12 -1.93 14.84 13.52
N LYS A 13 -1.81 13.61 13.00
CA LYS A 13 -0.94 12.56 13.57
C LYS A 13 0.53 12.71 13.23
N LEU A 14 0.85 13.50 12.23
CA LEU A 14 2.20 13.66 11.71
C LEU A 14 2.90 14.81 12.45
N LYS A 15 3.70 14.48 13.47
CA LYS A 15 4.56 15.45 14.14
C LYS A 15 5.65 15.95 13.19
N HIS A 16 6.30 15.02 12.52
CA HIS A 16 7.29 15.26 11.47
C HIS A 16 7.28 14.04 10.55
N ALA A 17 7.07 14.25 9.26
CA ALA A 17 7.10 13.21 8.26
C ALA A 17 7.81 13.73 7.00
N GLU A 18 8.75 12.95 6.49
CA GLU A 18 9.43 13.20 5.24
C GLU A 18 9.10 12.08 4.27
N LEU A 19 8.40 12.41 3.20
CA LEU A 19 8.04 11.46 2.16
C LEU A 19 8.86 11.78 0.91
N SER A 20 9.57 10.78 0.40
CA SER A 20 10.22 10.87 -0.89
C SER A 20 9.38 10.11 -1.92
N PHE A 21 9.16 10.72 -3.07
CA PHE A 21 8.36 10.18 -4.15
C PHE A 21 9.22 9.95 -5.40
N GLN A 22 8.71 9.10 -6.28
CA GLN A 22 9.27 8.91 -7.62
C GLN A 22 8.39 9.57 -8.68
N ALA A 23 8.94 9.83 -9.86
CA ALA A 23 8.14 10.18 -11.03
C ALA A 23 7.20 9.01 -11.38
N GLY A 24 5.94 9.27 -11.69
CA GLY A 24 4.95 8.23 -11.96
C GLY A 24 4.17 7.78 -10.72
N LEU A 25 4.00 6.47 -10.52
CA LEU A 25 3.12 5.91 -9.49
C LEU A 25 3.78 5.89 -8.11
N ASN A 26 3.07 6.40 -7.10
CA ASN A 26 3.41 6.30 -5.69
C ASN A 26 2.19 5.77 -4.92
N VAL A 27 2.33 4.62 -4.26
CA VAL A 27 1.25 3.94 -3.54
C VAL A 27 1.48 4.06 -2.04
N LEU A 28 0.67 4.88 -1.37
CA LEU A 28 0.71 5.08 0.07
C LEU A 28 -0.06 3.97 0.77
N VAL A 29 0.63 3.10 1.48
CA VAL A 29 0.06 1.96 2.20
C VAL A 29 0.28 2.09 3.71
N GLY A 30 -0.49 1.35 4.47
CA GLY A 30 -0.40 1.32 5.93
C GLY A 30 -1.75 1.13 6.60
N GLY A 31 -1.72 0.84 7.89
CA GLY A 31 -2.92 0.59 8.69
C GLY A 31 -3.92 1.75 8.68
N ASN A 32 -5.11 1.50 9.25
CA ASN A 32 -6.09 2.56 9.42
C ASN A 32 -5.59 3.63 10.39
N ASN A 33 -5.90 4.89 10.07
CA ASN A 33 -5.60 6.03 10.93
C ASN A 33 -4.09 6.28 11.18
N VAL A 34 -3.21 5.87 10.26
CA VAL A 34 -1.76 6.15 10.33
C VAL A 34 -1.38 7.51 9.72
N GLY A 35 -2.32 8.21 9.09
CA GLY A 35 -2.07 9.54 8.53
C GLY A 35 -2.04 9.62 7.00
N LYS A 36 -2.46 8.58 6.26
CA LYS A 36 -2.53 8.63 4.77
C LYS A 36 -3.36 9.82 4.27
N THR A 37 -4.56 10.02 4.82
CA THR A 37 -5.41 11.18 4.48
C THR A 37 -4.75 12.51 4.86
N ALA A 38 -3.92 12.57 5.92
CA ALA A 38 -3.16 13.76 6.23
C ALA A 38 -2.11 14.06 5.15
N VAL A 39 -1.45 13.04 4.60
CA VAL A 39 -0.54 13.22 3.45
C VAL A 39 -1.31 13.71 2.22
N VAL A 40 -2.47 13.12 1.94
CA VAL A 40 -3.35 13.55 0.84
C VAL A 40 -3.77 15.02 0.99
N ASP A 41 -4.21 15.43 2.18
CA ASP A 41 -4.59 16.82 2.41
C ASP A 41 -3.40 17.78 2.32
N ALA A 42 -2.21 17.34 2.73
CA ALA A 42 -0.98 18.11 2.52
C ALA A 42 -0.66 18.25 1.01
N LEU A 43 -0.80 17.19 0.20
CA LEU A 43 -0.66 17.28 -1.25
C LEU A 43 -1.69 18.24 -1.85
N ARG A 44 -2.96 18.15 -1.44
CA ARG A 44 -4.05 19.03 -1.89
C ARG A 44 -3.85 20.49 -1.49
N ALA A 45 -3.14 20.78 -0.41
CA ALA A 45 -2.87 22.15 0.04
C ALA A 45 -2.08 22.97 -0.99
N LEU A 46 -1.30 22.31 -1.86
CA LEU A 46 -0.61 22.93 -2.99
C LEU A 46 -1.25 22.57 -4.33
N LEU A 47 -1.63 21.32 -4.53
CA LEU A 47 -2.00 20.73 -5.82
C LEU A 47 -3.54 20.70 -6.06
N ALA A 48 -4.33 21.42 -5.28
CA ALA A 48 -5.77 21.52 -5.54
C ALA A 48 -6.02 22.26 -6.85
N GLY A 49 -6.82 21.64 -7.72
CA GLY A 49 -7.20 22.24 -9.01
C GLY A 49 -8.21 23.39 -8.85
N HIS A 50 -8.47 24.11 -9.95
CA HIS A 50 -9.41 25.24 -9.96
C HIS A 50 -10.83 24.90 -9.48
N ASP A 51 -11.22 23.65 -9.51
CA ASP A 51 -12.60 23.20 -9.25
C ASP A 51 -12.78 22.64 -7.85
N GLU A 52 -11.69 22.40 -7.13
CA GLU A 52 -11.73 21.94 -5.76
C GLU A 52 -11.14 22.99 -4.83
N PRO A 53 -11.86 23.36 -3.77
CA PRO A 53 -11.30 24.29 -2.81
C PRO A 53 -10.10 23.67 -2.10
N TYR A 54 -9.06 24.46 -1.89
CA TYR A 54 -7.95 24.09 -1.01
C TYR A 54 -8.48 23.62 0.35
N PRO A 55 -7.86 22.61 0.98
CA PRO A 55 -8.23 22.19 2.31
C PRO A 55 -8.22 23.37 3.28
N ARG A 56 -9.30 23.56 4.01
CA ARG A 56 -9.40 24.59 5.07
C ARG A 56 -8.94 23.95 6.37
N LEU A 57 -7.75 24.29 6.81
CA LEU A 57 -7.19 23.78 8.06
C LEU A 57 -7.59 24.66 9.24
N GLY A 58 -7.84 24.03 10.38
CA GLY A 58 -8.19 24.66 11.64
C GLY A 58 -7.24 24.26 12.77
N GLU A 59 -7.47 24.81 13.96
CA GLU A 59 -6.71 24.47 15.17
C GLU A 59 -6.77 22.97 15.50
N ASP A 60 -7.86 22.28 15.11
CA ASP A 60 -8.01 20.85 15.30
C ASP A 60 -7.08 20.01 14.41
N ASP A 61 -6.53 20.58 13.36
CA ASP A 61 -5.57 19.94 12.46
C ASP A 61 -4.12 20.04 12.97
N VAL A 62 -3.84 20.88 13.97
CA VAL A 62 -2.53 20.97 14.61
C VAL A 62 -2.24 19.67 15.37
N HIS A 63 -1.02 19.17 15.26
CA HIS A 63 -0.61 17.93 15.94
C HIS A 63 -0.80 18.06 17.46
N ARG A 64 -1.41 17.03 18.04
CA ARG A 64 -1.62 16.92 19.50
C ARG A 64 -0.73 15.81 20.05
N PRO A 65 0.30 16.15 20.83
CA PRO A 65 1.06 15.13 21.54
C PRO A 65 0.17 14.43 22.57
N LYS A 66 0.45 13.16 22.86
CA LYS A 66 -0.32 12.39 23.85
C LYS A 66 -0.33 13.11 25.20
N GLY A 67 -1.52 13.50 25.67
CA GLY A 67 -1.70 14.23 26.95
C GLY A 67 -1.32 15.71 26.91
N GLY A 68 -1.02 16.29 25.74
CA GLY A 68 -0.69 17.72 25.58
C GLY A 68 -1.72 18.49 24.75
N SER A 69 -1.61 19.81 24.79
CA SER A 69 -2.39 20.71 23.95
C SER A 69 -1.71 20.91 22.59
N PRO A 70 -2.47 21.15 21.51
CA PRO A 70 -1.90 21.50 20.22
C PRO A 70 -1.14 22.82 20.34
N SER A 71 0.01 22.94 19.69
CA SER A 71 0.83 24.15 19.70
C SER A 71 1.71 24.26 18.48
N GLY A 72 1.98 25.49 18.05
CA GLY A 72 2.84 25.82 16.93
C GLY A 72 2.15 25.73 15.57
N ASP A 73 2.85 26.13 14.54
CA ASP A 73 2.35 26.24 13.17
C ASP A 73 2.42 24.90 12.44
N ILE A 74 1.51 24.68 11.50
CA ILE A 74 1.63 23.58 10.54
C ILE A 74 2.51 24.07 9.39
N LEU A 75 3.49 23.25 8.99
CA LEU A 75 4.39 23.55 7.87
C LEU A 75 4.41 22.40 6.87
N PHE A 76 4.19 22.74 5.61
CA PHE A 76 4.39 21.85 4.46
C PHE A 76 5.50 22.41 3.59
N GLU A 77 6.42 21.53 3.16
CA GLU A 77 7.49 21.85 2.23
C GLU A 77 7.47 20.87 1.08
N TYR A 78 7.42 21.39 -0.13
CA TYR A 78 7.36 20.64 -1.38
C TYR A 78 8.64 20.89 -2.16
N VAL A 79 9.31 19.83 -2.56
CA VAL A 79 10.53 19.88 -3.37
C VAL A 79 10.25 19.18 -4.70
N PHE A 80 10.32 19.95 -5.77
CA PHE A 80 10.18 19.44 -7.13
C PHE A 80 11.54 19.29 -7.76
N SER A 81 11.81 18.14 -8.36
CA SER A 81 13.07 17.81 -9.04
C SER A 81 12.83 17.40 -10.49
N GLY A 82 13.91 17.27 -11.26
CA GLY A 82 13.85 16.90 -12.66
C GLY A 82 13.22 17.99 -13.52
N LEU A 83 13.57 19.25 -13.26
CA LEU A 83 13.11 20.41 -13.99
C LEU A 83 13.77 20.45 -15.37
N SER A 84 13.00 20.81 -16.40
CA SER A 84 13.51 21.26 -17.70
C SER A 84 13.92 22.73 -17.62
N LEU A 85 14.62 23.25 -18.63
CA LEU A 85 14.97 24.67 -18.69
C LEU A 85 13.73 25.57 -18.69
N ASP A 86 12.64 25.13 -19.29
CA ASP A 86 11.37 25.85 -19.30
C ASP A 86 10.73 25.84 -17.90
N ASP A 87 10.77 24.69 -17.21
CA ASP A 87 10.30 24.59 -15.83
C ASP A 87 11.12 25.48 -14.89
N GLU A 88 12.45 25.55 -15.07
CA GLU A 88 13.33 26.44 -14.29
C GLU A 88 12.99 27.93 -14.50
N ALA A 89 12.65 28.30 -15.73
CA ALA A 89 12.23 29.68 -16.03
C ALA A 89 10.91 30.03 -15.33
N ASP A 90 9.93 29.13 -15.37
CA ASP A 90 8.61 29.32 -14.75
C ASP A 90 8.69 29.34 -13.21
N PHE A 91 9.64 28.60 -12.62
CA PHE A 91 9.82 28.51 -11.17
C PHE A 91 11.09 29.21 -10.66
N LEU A 92 11.62 30.21 -11.38
CA LEU A 92 12.89 30.88 -11.06
C LEU A 92 12.99 31.32 -9.59
N ALA A 93 11.93 31.87 -9.02
CA ALA A 93 11.90 32.35 -7.64
C ALA A 93 11.92 31.21 -6.58
N ALA A 94 11.63 29.98 -7.00
CA ALA A 94 11.60 28.80 -6.13
C ALA A 94 12.87 27.96 -6.22
N LEU A 95 13.80 28.29 -7.12
CA LEU A 95 14.99 27.47 -7.37
C LEU A 95 15.98 27.50 -6.21
N VAL A 96 16.42 26.32 -5.83
CA VAL A 96 17.43 26.07 -4.80
C VAL A 96 18.40 25.01 -5.34
N PRO A 97 19.71 25.09 -5.06
CA PRO A 97 20.64 24.03 -5.45
C PRO A 97 20.20 22.66 -4.91
N GLY A 98 19.99 21.69 -5.80
CA GLY A 98 19.60 20.33 -5.44
C GLY A 98 20.78 19.46 -5.02
N ALA A 99 20.51 18.28 -4.48
CA ALA A 99 21.52 17.33 -4.03
C ALA A 99 22.38 16.75 -5.18
N ALA A 100 21.83 16.64 -6.40
CA ALA A 100 22.49 16.07 -7.58
C ALA A 100 22.69 17.16 -8.62
N SER A 101 23.73 17.97 -8.51
CA SER A 101 24.23 18.97 -9.49
C SER A 101 23.17 19.71 -10.36
N GLY A 102 21.90 19.67 -9.97
CA GLY A 102 20.75 20.33 -10.63
C GLY A 102 20.09 21.36 -9.72
N LEU A 103 19.02 21.99 -10.22
CA LEU A 103 18.18 22.89 -9.44
C LEU A 103 16.88 22.18 -9.07
N ASP A 104 16.44 22.36 -7.83
CA ASP A 104 15.14 21.92 -7.34
C ASP A 104 14.26 23.14 -7.08
N ALA A 105 12.95 23.03 -7.29
CA ALA A 105 12.03 24.09 -6.94
C ALA A 105 11.39 23.81 -5.57
N HIS A 106 11.63 24.71 -4.62
CA HIS A 106 11.11 24.61 -3.25
C HIS A 106 9.90 25.53 -3.06
N ILE A 107 8.80 24.96 -2.60
CA ILE A 107 7.57 25.69 -2.26
C ILE A 107 7.19 25.33 -0.82
N LYS A 108 6.89 26.34 -0.01
CA LYS A 108 6.53 26.15 1.39
C LYS A 108 5.17 26.78 1.71
N ILE A 109 4.41 26.12 2.56
CA ILE A 109 3.11 26.60 3.06
C ILE A 109 3.11 26.50 4.57
N ARG A 110 2.89 27.61 5.25
CA ARG A 110 2.68 27.65 6.70
C ARG A 110 1.25 28.05 7.01
N TYR A 111 0.66 27.35 7.95
CA TYR A 111 -0.64 27.68 8.51
C TYR A 111 -0.43 28.12 9.97
N SER A 112 -0.78 29.37 10.24
CA SER A 112 -0.65 30.03 11.54
C SER A 112 -1.85 30.93 11.81
N ASP A 113 -1.91 31.56 12.96
CA ASP A 113 -2.86 32.62 13.34
C ASP A 113 -4.33 32.26 13.02
N ALA A 114 -4.97 31.57 13.94
CA ALA A 114 -6.38 31.22 13.78
C ALA A 114 -7.28 32.49 13.77
N ASP A 115 -8.24 32.50 12.86
CA ASP A 115 -9.30 33.51 12.86
C ASP A 115 -10.34 33.22 13.96
N ASN A 116 -11.32 34.12 14.12
CA ASN A 116 -12.39 33.98 15.11
C ASN A 116 -13.25 32.71 14.96
N ALA A 117 -13.14 32.02 13.83
CA ALA A 117 -13.80 30.74 13.54
C ALA A 117 -12.86 29.52 13.70
N GLY A 118 -11.67 29.72 14.27
CA GLY A 118 -10.66 28.67 14.45
C GLY A 118 -9.97 28.23 13.17
N ARG A 119 -10.05 29.00 12.07
CA ARG A 119 -9.42 28.66 10.79
C ARG A 119 -8.03 29.27 10.71
N LEU A 120 -7.04 28.46 10.38
CA LEU A 120 -5.66 28.89 10.22
C LEU A 120 -5.47 29.64 8.90
N ARG A 121 -4.62 30.67 8.92
CA ARG A 121 -4.23 31.42 7.73
C ARG A 121 -3.06 30.76 7.04
N ALA A 122 -3.17 30.57 5.73
CA ALA A 122 -2.09 30.01 4.90
C ALA A 122 -1.19 31.12 4.37
N LYS A 123 0.12 31.04 4.64
CA LYS A 123 1.16 31.82 3.97
C LYS A 123 1.94 30.89 3.03
N ARG A 124 2.10 31.29 1.76
CA ARG A 124 2.80 30.52 0.71
C ARG A 124 3.98 31.32 0.22
N TRP A 125 5.13 30.68 0.05
CA TRP A 125 6.33 31.30 -0.48
C TRP A 125 7.21 30.32 -1.25
N CYS A 126 8.15 30.88 -2.01
CA CYS A 126 9.09 30.16 -2.85
C CYS A 126 10.50 30.21 -2.27
N GLY A 127 11.26 29.11 -2.44
CA GLY A 127 12.64 29.01 -1.97
C GLY A 127 12.77 29.11 -0.45
N GLU A 128 13.87 29.68 -0.01
CA GLU A 128 14.18 29.79 1.43
C GLU A 128 13.66 31.11 2.06
N ASN A 129 13.34 32.13 1.24
CA ASN A 129 12.92 33.44 1.75
C ASN A 129 11.39 33.56 1.78
N GLU A 130 10.83 33.71 2.98
CA GLU A 130 9.39 33.86 3.21
C GLU A 130 8.76 35.10 2.58
N ASP A 131 9.55 36.09 2.18
CA ASP A 131 9.06 37.32 1.56
C ASP A 131 8.82 37.14 0.04
N VAL A 132 9.28 36.05 -0.55
CA VAL A 132 9.06 35.70 -1.95
C VAL A 132 7.78 34.89 -2.10
N GLY A 133 6.66 35.57 -2.29
CA GLY A 133 5.35 34.92 -2.43
C GLY A 133 5.23 34.06 -3.67
N LEU A 134 4.40 33.02 -3.60
CA LEU A 134 4.04 32.18 -4.75
C LEU A 134 3.10 32.99 -5.68
N THR A 135 3.45 33.09 -6.96
CA THR A 135 2.67 33.85 -7.95
C THR A 135 1.45 33.05 -8.45
N ALA A 136 0.48 33.74 -9.05
CA ALA A 136 -0.68 33.09 -9.63
C ALA A 136 -0.27 32.16 -10.79
N ASP A 137 0.66 32.60 -11.64
CA ASP A 137 1.16 31.81 -12.77
C ASP A 137 1.85 30.52 -12.32
N MET A 138 2.66 30.57 -11.25
CA MET A 138 3.26 29.37 -10.65
C MET A 138 2.20 28.40 -10.12
N MET A 139 1.12 28.93 -9.53
CA MET A 139 0.01 28.10 -9.06
C MET A 139 -0.76 27.44 -10.21
N GLU A 140 -0.94 28.13 -11.33
CA GLU A 140 -1.56 27.58 -12.54
C GLU A 140 -0.71 26.49 -13.19
N ASN A 141 0.62 26.61 -13.12
CA ASN A 141 1.58 25.62 -13.58
C ASN A 141 1.63 24.36 -12.74
N LEU A 142 1.07 24.38 -11.51
CA LEU A 142 0.99 23.24 -10.59
C LEU A 142 -0.43 22.66 -10.60
N ARG A 143 -0.73 21.80 -11.56
CA ARG A 143 -2.06 21.22 -11.68
C ARG A 143 -2.17 19.89 -10.95
N GLY A 144 -3.11 19.79 -10.02
CA GLY A 144 -3.50 18.56 -9.37
C GLY A 144 -4.99 18.27 -9.58
N VAL A 145 -5.33 16.99 -9.63
CA VAL A 145 -6.70 16.52 -9.56
C VAL A 145 -6.80 15.53 -8.41
N TYR A 146 -7.81 15.71 -7.57
CA TYR A 146 -8.07 14.84 -6.44
C TYR A 146 -9.33 14.01 -6.68
N LEU A 147 -9.22 12.71 -6.45
CA LEU A 147 -10.32 11.76 -6.52
C LEU A 147 -10.55 11.16 -5.12
N PRO A 148 -11.62 11.55 -4.42
CA PRO A 148 -11.93 11.05 -3.07
C PRO A 148 -12.36 9.57 -3.10
N PRO A 149 -12.33 8.84 -1.96
CA PRO A 149 -12.60 7.40 -1.91
C PRO A 149 -14.06 7.06 -2.23
N LEU A 150 -14.99 7.87 -1.74
CA LEU A 150 -16.43 7.74 -2.03
C LEU A 150 -16.85 8.77 -3.07
N ARG A 151 -16.26 8.69 -4.25
CA ARG A 151 -16.63 9.58 -5.35
C ARG A 151 -17.91 9.11 -6.01
N ASP A 152 -18.82 10.05 -6.17
CA ASP A 152 -19.92 9.86 -7.10
C ASP A 152 -19.40 10.17 -8.53
N ALA A 153 -18.78 9.17 -9.14
CA ALA A 153 -18.24 9.28 -10.50
C ALA A 153 -19.35 9.70 -11.50
N SER A 154 -20.60 9.34 -11.20
CA SER A 154 -21.72 9.73 -12.01
C SER A 154 -21.93 11.25 -12.00
N GLN A 155 -21.71 11.92 -10.87
CA GLN A 155 -21.82 13.38 -10.78
C GLN A 155 -20.77 14.11 -11.64
N GLY A 156 -19.51 13.64 -11.60
CA GLY A 156 -18.42 14.23 -12.39
C GLY A 156 -18.56 14.04 -13.91
N LEU A 157 -19.30 13.02 -14.33
CA LEU A 157 -19.55 12.69 -15.73
C LEU A 157 -20.92 13.16 -16.22
N LYS A 158 -21.82 13.61 -15.32
CA LYS A 158 -23.11 14.17 -15.70
C LYS A 158 -22.97 15.36 -16.64
N PRO A 159 -23.90 15.53 -17.58
CA PRO A 159 -23.95 16.72 -18.39
C PRO A 159 -23.97 17.98 -17.54
N GLY A 160 -23.03 18.89 -17.78
CA GLY A 160 -22.89 20.11 -17.00
C GLY A 160 -21.73 20.98 -17.50
N ARG A 161 -21.71 22.24 -17.08
CA ARG A 161 -20.64 23.18 -17.47
C ARG A 161 -19.27 22.82 -16.87
N THR A 162 -19.28 22.15 -15.73
CA THR A 162 -18.10 21.72 -14.96
C THR A 162 -17.79 20.24 -15.13
N SER A 163 -18.52 19.52 -16.00
CA SER A 163 -18.27 18.11 -16.27
C SER A 163 -16.86 17.89 -16.83
N GLN A 164 -16.17 16.86 -16.35
CA GLN A 164 -14.83 16.47 -16.85
C GLN A 164 -14.87 16.14 -18.36
N LEU A 165 -15.97 15.53 -18.83
CA LEU A 165 -16.17 15.26 -20.25
C LEU A 165 -16.23 16.57 -21.07
N ALA A 166 -16.91 17.60 -20.53
CA ALA A 166 -17.00 18.89 -21.18
C ALA A 166 -15.64 19.60 -21.27
N ARG A 167 -14.78 19.39 -20.28
CA ARG A 167 -13.38 19.93 -20.29
C ARG A 167 -12.51 19.19 -21.28
N LEU A 168 -12.55 17.87 -21.27
CA LEU A 168 -11.82 17.05 -22.23
C LEU A 168 -12.21 17.42 -23.66
N LEU A 169 -13.51 17.58 -23.94
CA LEU A 169 -13.95 18.05 -25.27
C LEU A 169 -13.42 19.44 -25.61
N GLN A 170 -13.44 20.37 -24.65
CA GLN A 170 -12.90 21.74 -24.85
C GLN A 170 -11.41 21.72 -25.17
N LEU A 171 -10.68 20.83 -24.52
CA LEU A 171 -9.23 20.69 -24.69
C LEU A 171 -8.86 20.08 -26.05
N LEU A 172 -9.68 19.14 -26.53
CA LEU A 172 -9.43 18.41 -27.78
C LEU A 172 -9.99 19.14 -29.02
N ALA A 173 -10.84 20.16 -28.84
CA ALA A 173 -11.46 20.89 -29.93
C ALA A 173 -10.57 22.02 -30.39
N ASP A 174 -10.10 21.96 -31.64
CA ASP A 174 -9.45 23.06 -32.33
C ASP A 174 -10.48 24.06 -32.87
N ASP A 175 -10.02 25.23 -33.29
CA ASP A 175 -10.90 26.29 -33.81
C ASP A 175 -11.71 25.83 -35.04
N ALA A 176 -11.13 25.01 -35.90
CA ALA A 176 -11.83 24.47 -37.08
C ALA A 176 -12.94 23.48 -36.68
N GLY A 177 -12.69 22.64 -35.69
CA GLY A 177 -13.69 21.72 -35.12
C GLY A 177 -14.81 22.47 -34.42
N ILE A 178 -14.50 23.50 -33.63
CA ILE A 178 -15.48 24.37 -32.97
C ILE A 178 -16.38 25.05 -34.01
N ASP A 179 -15.81 25.62 -35.09
CA ASP A 179 -16.56 26.23 -36.16
C ASP A 179 -17.42 25.24 -36.93
N GLY A 180 -16.91 24.03 -37.18
CA GLY A 180 -17.66 22.94 -37.79
C GLY A 180 -18.89 22.54 -36.98
N ILE A 181 -18.72 22.36 -35.66
CA ILE A 181 -19.79 22.05 -34.74
C ILE A 181 -20.83 23.20 -34.68
N ASN A 182 -20.36 24.45 -34.60
CA ASN A 182 -21.26 25.61 -34.58
C ASN A 182 -22.12 25.69 -35.86
N LYS A 183 -21.53 25.46 -37.04
CA LYS A 183 -22.27 25.40 -38.32
C LYS A 183 -23.34 24.28 -38.31
N ALA A 184 -22.95 23.07 -37.87
CA ALA A 184 -23.89 21.95 -37.80
C ALA A 184 -25.08 22.23 -36.85
N LEU A 185 -24.80 22.90 -35.72
CA LEU A 185 -25.85 23.29 -34.76
C LEU A 185 -26.78 24.38 -35.34
N GLN A 186 -26.25 25.33 -36.09
CA GLN A 186 -27.05 26.34 -36.78
C GLN A 186 -27.90 25.74 -37.88
N GLU A 187 -27.37 24.80 -38.64
CA GLU A 187 -28.15 24.06 -39.65
C GLU A 187 -29.29 23.24 -39.01
N LEU A 188 -29.02 22.61 -37.88
CA LEU A 188 -30.01 21.88 -37.09
C LEU A 188 -31.14 22.83 -36.60
N ASP A 189 -30.77 23.99 -36.03
CA ASP A 189 -31.72 25.01 -35.60
C ASP A 189 -32.59 25.49 -36.77
N GLY A 190 -32.01 25.75 -37.92
CA GLY A 190 -32.74 26.11 -39.16
C GLY A 190 -33.73 25.03 -39.61
N LYS A 191 -33.29 23.77 -39.59
CA LYS A 191 -34.19 22.62 -39.91
C LYS A 191 -35.35 22.47 -38.91
N LEU A 192 -35.07 22.61 -37.61
CA LEU A 192 -36.08 22.51 -36.56
C LEU A 192 -37.11 23.64 -36.66
N LYS A 193 -36.69 24.88 -36.94
CA LYS A 193 -37.56 26.04 -37.16
C LYS A 193 -38.56 25.81 -38.31
N ALA A 194 -38.20 25.01 -39.31
CA ALA A 194 -39.04 24.67 -40.43
C ALA A 194 -40.08 23.57 -40.16
N HIS A 195 -39.98 22.86 -39.00
CA HIS A 195 -40.93 21.81 -38.66
C HIS A 195 -42.30 22.37 -38.24
N LEU A 196 -43.37 21.78 -38.75
CA LEU A 196 -44.77 22.22 -38.58
C LEU A 196 -45.13 22.50 -37.08
N PRO A 197 -44.81 21.68 -36.09
CA PRO A 197 -45.15 21.97 -34.69
C PRO A 197 -44.51 23.27 -34.18
N ILE A 198 -43.23 23.54 -34.56
CA ILE A 198 -42.52 24.74 -34.14
C ILE A 198 -43.09 25.99 -34.84
N VAL A 199 -43.33 25.89 -36.14
CA VAL A 199 -44.00 26.96 -36.92
C VAL A 199 -45.38 27.28 -36.33
N SER A 200 -46.22 26.27 -36.08
CA SER A 200 -47.53 26.43 -35.47
C SER A 200 -47.49 27.06 -34.07
N THR A 201 -46.48 26.66 -33.24
CA THR A 201 -46.28 27.25 -31.92
C THR A 201 -45.88 28.72 -32.03
N HIS A 202 -44.95 29.05 -32.95
CA HIS A 202 -44.52 30.42 -33.23
C HIS A 202 -45.71 31.27 -33.66
N ASP A 203 -46.50 30.79 -34.63
CA ASP A 203 -47.65 31.54 -35.18
C ASP A 203 -48.74 31.75 -34.13
N ALA A 204 -49.03 30.77 -33.30
CA ALA A 204 -49.99 30.89 -32.21
C ALA A 204 -49.55 31.94 -31.16
N ILE A 205 -48.30 31.94 -30.78
CA ILE A 205 -47.74 32.95 -29.83
C ILE A 205 -47.77 34.33 -30.49
N ASN A 206 -47.32 34.44 -31.72
CA ASN A 206 -47.24 35.67 -32.44
C ASN A 206 -48.60 36.30 -32.69
N PHE A 207 -49.60 35.47 -33.01
CA PHE A 207 -51.01 35.90 -33.13
C PHE A 207 -51.51 36.52 -31.83
N GLN A 208 -51.37 35.82 -30.70
CA GLN A 208 -51.81 36.33 -29.40
C GLN A 208 -51.06 37.61 -29.00
N HIS A 209 -49.75 37.65 -29.20
CA HIS A 209 -48.91 38.81 -28.89
C HIS A 209 -49.34 40.06 -29.69
N LYS A 210 -49.59 39.90 -31.01
CA LYS A 210 -50.12 40.97 -31.86
C LYS A 210 -51.49 41.41 -31.46
N THR A 211 -52.35 40.48 -31.04
CA THR A 211 -53.72 40.77 -30.59
C THR A 211 -53.71 41.57 -29.29
N MET A 212 -52.79 41.27 -28.37
CA MET A 212 -52.68 41.96 -27.09
C MET A 212 -52.09 43.38 -27.21
N LEU A 213 -51.07 43.57 -28.05
CA LEU A 213 -50.30 44.82 -28.09
C LEU A 213 -50.62 45.70 -29.27
N GLY A 214 -51.33 45.16 -30.29
CA GLY A 214 -51.58 45.83 -31.55
C GLY A 214 -50.34 45.90 -32.47
N PRO A 215 -50.53 46.24 -33.75
CA PRO A 215 -49.46 46.16 -34.77
C PRO A 215 -48.30 47.14 -34.57
N GLN A 216 -48.51 48.19 -33.78
CA GLN A 216 -47.45 49.22 -33.56
C GLN A 216 -46.55 48.90 -32.37
N LEU A 217 -47.01 48.12 -31.40
CA LEU A 217 -46.24 47.78 -30.17
C LEU A 217 -45.81 46.31 -30.15
N ALA A 218 -46.32 45.49 -31.06
CA ALA A 218 -45.91 44.09 -31.13
C ALA A 218 -44.46 43.93 -31.55
N GLN A 219 -43.70 43.21 -30.79
CA GLN A 219 -42.31 42.88 -31.08
C GLN A 219 -42.19 41.67 -32.00
N LEU A 220 -41.08 41.54 -32.69
CA LEU A 220 -40.74 40.37 -33.47
C LEU A 220 -40.38 39.24 -32.50
N LEU A 221 -41.13 38.13 -32.57
CA LEU A 221 -40.87 36.94 -31.81
C LEU A 221 -40.22 35.88 -32.69
N GLU A 222 -39.29 35.11 -32.14
CA GLU A 222 -38.69 33.95 -32.80
C GLU A 222 -38.66 32.77 -31.83
N VAL A 223 -38.95 31.58 -32.36
CA VAL A 223 -38.80 30.33 -31.63
C VAL A 223 -37.67 29.53 -32.26
N GLY A 224 -36.72 29.12 -31.46
CA GLY A 224 -35.57 28.35 -31.91
C GLY A 224 -34.89 27.61 -30.76
N LEU A 225 -33.82 26.90 -31.05
CA LEU A 225 -33.03 26.26 -30.03
C LEU A 225 -32.31 27.30 -29.15
N SER A 226 -32.52 27.20 -27.85
CA SER A 226 -31.76 27.99 -26.89
C SER A 226 -30.28 27.64 -26.98
N ALA A 227 -29.45 28.62 -27.39
CA ALA A 227 -28.00 28.52 -27.47
C ALA A 227 -27.46 27.32 -28.29
N SER A 228 -27.67 27.40 -29.63
CA SER A 228 -27.04 26.49 -30.61
C SER A 228 -25.58 26.83 -30.89
N ASN A 229 -24.72 26.58 -29.90
CA ASN A 229 -23.29 26.78 -30.01
C ASN A 229 -22.49 25.70 -29.27
N PHE A 230 -21.20 25.60 -29.56
CA PHE A 230 -20.28 24.65 -28.95
C PHE A 230 -20.31 24.70 -27.41
N LYS A 231 -20.31 25.91 -26.82
CA LYS A 231 -20.36 26.10 -25.36
C LYS A 231 -21.59 25.48 -24.71
N SER A 232 -22.73 25.49 -25.39
CA SER A 232 -23.97 24.86 -24.94
C SER A 232 -23.94 23.35 -25.16
N LEU A 233 -23.41 22.90 -26.32
CA LEU A 233 -23.30 21.48 -26.64
C LEU A 233 -22.43 20.75 -25.63
N LYS A 234 -21.22 21.26 -25.32
CA LYS A 234 -20.31 20.60 -24.40
C LYS A 234 -20.90 20.35 -23.02
N SER A 235 -21.82 21.21 -22.57
CA SER A 235 -22.52 21.05 -21.29
C SER A 235 -23.68 20.04 -21.32
N ARG A 236 -24.02 19.52 -22.48
CA ARG A 236 -25.11 18.54 -22.71
C ARG A 236 -24.59 17.18 -23.13
N LEU A 237 -23.28 17.02 -23.31
CA LEU A 237 -22.70 15.73 -23.65
C LEU A 237 -22.87 14.77 -22.47
N SER A 238 -23.35 13.57 -22.79
CA SER A 238 -23.40 12.43 -21.87
C SER A 238 -22.50 11.31 -22.38
N LEU A 239 -21.96 10.56 -21.46
CA LEU A 239 -21.23 9.33 -21.75
C LEU A 239 -22.13 8.13 -21.48
N LEU A 240 -22.19 7.20 -22.42
CA LEU A 240 -22.93 5.95 -22.31
C LEU A 240 -21.93 4.80 -22.20
N VAL A 241 -22.24 3.83 -21.34
CA VAL A 241 -21.49 2.58 -21.21
C VAL A 241 -22.42 1.44 -21.62
N ASP A 242 -22.04 0.68 -22.64
CA ASP A 242 -22.87 -0.40 -23.21
C ASP A 242 -24.30 0.05 -23.56
N SER A 243 -24.46 1.29 -24.06
CA SER A 243 -25.74 1.95 -24.39
C SER A 243 -26.59 2.35 -23.17
N PHE A 244 -26.09 2.18 -21.95
CA PHE A 244 -26.76 2.64 -20.72
C PHE A 244 -26.17 3.95 -20.22
N GLU A 245 -27.02 4.77 -19.60
CA GLU A 245 -26.53 5.97 -18.91
C GLU A 245 -25.64 5.58 -17.73
N ILE A 246 -24.65 6.44 -17.41
CA ILE A 246 -23.70 6.20 -16.32
C ILE A 246 -24.39 5.86 -15.00
N GLU A 247 -25.53 6.46 -14.71
CA GLU A 247 -26.30 6.24 -13.49
C GLU A 247 -26.87 4.82 -13.37
N GLN A 248 -26.98 4.12 -14.48
CA GLN A 248 -27.51 2.75 -14.54
C GLN A 248 -26.42 1.68 -14.38
N ASN A 249 -25.16 2.09 -14.34
CA ASN A 249 -24.01 1.19 -14.19
C ASN A 249 -23.52 1.10 -12.74
N GLY A 250 -22.79 0.02 -12.43
CA GLY A 250 -22.22 -0.17 -11.11
C GLY A 250 -21.15 0.86 -10.77
N LEU A 251 -21.09 1.28 -9.51
CA LEU A 251 -20.17 2.34 -9.03
C LEU A 251 -18.70 2.06 -9.36
N GLY A 252 -18.25 0.80 -9.29
CA GLY A 252 -16.87 0.44 -9.60
C GLY A 252 -16.49 0.74 -11.06
N PHE A 253 -17.34 0.35 -12.01
CA PHE A 253 -17.11 0.65 -13.43
C PHE A 253 -17.16 2.15 -13.71
N ASN A 254 -18.12 2.86 -13.13
CA ASN A 254 -18.20 4.31 -13.26
C ASN A 254 -16.94 5.01 -12.75
N ASN A 255 -16.34 4.51 -11.67
CA ASN A 255 -15.08 5.03 -11.14
C ASN A 255 -13.93 4.83 -12.13
N LEU A 256 -13.86 3.68 -12.80
CA LEU A 256 -12.83 3.42 -13.82
C LEU A 256 -13.00 4.35 -15.04
N VAL A 257 -14.23 4.51 -15.52
CA VAL A 257 -14.54 5.43 -16.63
C VAL A 257 -14.20 6.87 -16.26
N TYR A 258 -14.58 7.31 -15.06
CA TYR A 258 -14.25 8.65 -14.58
C TYR A 258 -12.74 8.89 -14.52
N MET A 259 -12.01 7.91 -14.00
CA MET A 259 -10.56 7.97 -13.93
C MET A 259 -9.91 8.05 -15.30
N ALA A 260 -10.44 7.29 -16.28
CA ALA A 260 -9.97 7.35 -17.67
C ALA A 260 -10.19 8.73 -18.31
N VAL A 261 -11.34 9.37 -18.06
CA VAL A 261 -11.62 10.73 -18.56
C VAL A 261 -10.69 11.76 -17.92
N VAL A 262 -10.47 11.66 -16.59
CA VAL A 262 -9.56 12.57 -15.86
C VAL A 262 -8.12 12.40 -16.33
N LEU A 263 -7.64 11.18 -16.48
CA LEU A 263 -6.28 10.91 -16.99
C LEU A 263 -6.11 11.43 -18.41
N SER A 264 -7.11 11.22 -19.28
CA SER A 264 -7.08 11.75 -20.65
C SER A 264 -7.03 13.28 -20.67
N GLU A 265 -7.70 13.95 -19.75
CA GLU A 265 -7.63 15.42 -19.62
C GLU A 265 -6.26 15.88 -19.13
N LEU A 266 -5.71 15.20 -18.11
CA LEU A 266 -4.41 15.56 -17.55
C LEU A 266 -3.26 15.35 -18.54
N THR A 267 -3.23 14.23 -19.27
CA THR A 267 -2.14 13.92 -20.20
C THR A 267 -2.13 14.86 -21.42
N LYS A 268 -3.30 15.29 -21.87
CA LYS A 268 -3.45 16.10 -23.08
C LYS A 268 -3.43 17.61 -22.85
N ASN A 269 -3.42 18.06 -21.59
CA ASN A 269 -3.38 19.49 -21.29
C ASN A 269 -1.97 20.07 -21.50
N PRO A 270 -1.75 21.03 -22.42
CA PRO A 270 -0.42 21.57 -22.71
C PRO A 270 0.05 22.59 -21.65
N ASP A 271 -0.87 23.23 -20.91
CA ASP A 271 -0.63 24.50 -20.21
C ASP A 271 0.07 24.35 -18.85
N SER A 272 0.18 23.14 -18.29
CA SER A 272 0.76 22.94 -16.95
C SER A 272 2.16 22.33 -17.03
N CYS A 273 3.11 22.83 -16.22
CA CYS A 273 4.45 22.26 -16.06
C CYS A 273 4.42 20.96 -15.28
N TYR A 274 3.63 20.93 -14.21
CA TYR A 274 3.45 19.77 -13.35
C TYR A 274 1.99 19.28 -13.37
N ARG A 275 1.82 17.96 -13.39
CA ARG A 275 0.52 17.29 -13.30
C ARG A 275 0.54 16.20 -12.26
N GLY A 276 -0.33 16.33 -11.26
CA GLY A 276 -0.52 15.34 -10.20
C GLY A 276 -1.95 14.77 -10.21
N LEU A 277 -2.10 13.47 -10.08
CA LEU A 277 -3.37 12.83 -9.82
C LEU A 277 -3.32 12.14 -8.45
N ILE A 278 -4.16 12.59 -7.54
CA ILE A 278 -4.29 12.04 -6.19
C ILE A 278 -5.56 11.21 -6.15
N VAL A 279 -5.43 9.91 -5.88
CA VAL A 279 -6.55 8.98 -5.84
C VAL A 279 -6.59 8.30 -4.48
N GLU A 280 -7.65 8.53 -3.72
CA GLU A 280 -7.88 7.79 -2.49
C GLU A 280 -8.68 6.53 -2.76
N GLU A 281 -8.19 5.40 -2.26
CA GLU A 281 -8.83 4.08 -2.26
C GLU A 281 -9.46 3.72 -3.62
N PRO A 282 -8.68 3.68 -4.71
CA PRO A 282 -9.20 3.36 -6.04
C PRO A 282 -9.83 1.96 -6.11
N GLU A 283 -9.46 1.08 -5.18
CA GLU A 283 -10.01 -0.26 -5.02
C GLU A 283 -11.44 -0.30 -4.49
N ALA A 284 -11.96 0.81 -3.95
CA ALA A 284 -13.30 0.86 -3.40
C ALA A 284 -14.35 0.44 -4.44
N HIS A 285 -15.19 -0.53 -4.08
CA HIS A 285 -16.22 -1.13 -4.95
C HIS A 285 -15.70 -1.91 -6.16
N LEU A 286 -14.40 -2.17 -6.27
CA LEU A 286 -13.83 -3.01 -7.32
C LEU A 286 -13.62 -4.44 -6.83
N HIS A 287 -14.00 -5.40 -7.67
CA HIS A 287 -13.64 -6.80 -7.48
C HIS A 287 -12.10 -6.96 -7.53
N PRO A 288 -11.47 -7.87 -6.75
CA PRO A 288 -10.02 -8.04 -6.71
C PRO A 288 -9.31 -8.13 -8.07
N GLN A 289 -9.92 -8.81 -9.05
CA GLN A 289 -9.37 -8.88 -10.41
C GLN A 289 -9.31 -7.51 -11.09
N LEU A 290 -10.33 -6.68 -10.91
CA LEU A 290 -10.34 -5.32 -11.47
C LEU A 290 -9.35 -4.40 -10.73
N GLN A 291 -9.11 -4.63 -9.44
CA GLN A 291 -8.05 -3.94 -8.70
C GLN A 291 -6.68 -4.21 -9.33
N ALA A 292 -6.40 -5.48 -9.68
CA ALA A 292 -5.15 -5.87 -10.33
C ALA A 292 -4.99 -5.19 -11.70
N VAL A 293 -6.03 -5.24 -12.53
CA VAL A 293 -6.00 -4.62 -13.87
C VAL A 293 -5.82 -3.10 -13.77
N LEU A 294 -6.51 -2.45 -12.82
CA LEU A 294 -6.37 -1.02 -12.59
C LEU A 294 -4.94 -0.66 -12.21
N LEU A 295 -4.34 -1.39 -11.25
CA LEU A 295 -3.00 -1.10 -10.78
C LEU A 295 -1.96 -1.31 -11.88
N GLN A 296 -2.04 -2.42 -12.63
CA GLN A 296 -1.19 -2.65 -13.79
C GLN A 296 -1.30 -1.53 -14.83
N TYR A 297 -2.52 -1.04 -15.07
CA TYR A 297 -2.71 0.11 -15.94
C TYR A 297 -2.02 1.36 -15.39
N LEU A 298 -2.20 1.68 -14.09
CA LEU A 298 -1.57 2.85 -13.46
C LEU A 298 -0.02 2.76 -13.47
N GLN A 299 0.55 1.57 -13.37
CA GLN A 299 1.99 1.32 -13.49
C GLN A 299 2.49 1.46 -14.95
N SER A 300 1.65 1.08 -15.92
CA SER A 300 2.00 1.09 -17.34
C SER A 300 1.78 2.44 -18.03
N ILE A 301 1.30 3.46 -17.33
CA ILE A 301 1.09 4.79 -17.91
C ILE A 301 2.45 5.35 -18.36
N GLN A 302 2.68 5.30 -19.67
CA GLN A 302 3.86 5.86 -20.32
C GLN A 302 3.51 7.19 -20.98
N VAL A 303 4.50 8.06 -21.04
CA VAL A 303 4.37 9.32 -21.78
C VAL A 303 4.41 8.99 -23.27
N ILE A 304 3.31 9.21 -23.97
CA ILE A 304 3.24 9.10 -25.42
C ILE A 304 3.82 10.40 -26.02
N GLU A 305 4.41 10.32 -27.20
CA GLU A 305 4.95 11.48 -27.89
C GLU A 305 3.87 12.59 -28.03
N GLY A 306 4.17 13.78 -27.53
CA GLY A 306 3.24 14.90 -27.45
C GLY A 306 2.39 14.98 -26.18
N GLU A 307 2.51 14.01 -25.26
CA GLU A 307 1.88 14.06 -23.92
C GLU A 307 2.92 14.41 -22.86
N LYS A 308 2.48 14.96 -21.74
CA LYS A 308 3.35 15.24 -20.59
C LYS A 308 3.12 14.22 -19.47
N PRO A 309 4.15 13.89 -18.65
CA PRO A 309 4.04 12.92 -17.59
C PRO A 309 3.04 13.36 -16.51
N VAL A 310 2.31 12.40 -15.95
CA VAL A 310 1.43 12.58 -14.80
C VAL A 310 2.02 11.82 -13.62
N GLN A 311 2.20 12.49 -12.50
CA GLN A 311 2.61 11.83 -11.25
C GLN A 311 1.36 11.37 -10.49
N LEU A 312 1.37 10.12 -10.06
CA LEU A 312 0.23 9.46 -9.42
C LEU A 312 0.51 9.25 -7.93
N PHE A 313 -0.44 9.67 -7.09
CA PHE A 313 -0.45 9.40 -5.64
C PHE A 313 -1.70 8.61 -5.32
N VAL A 314 -1.53 7.37 -4.94
CA VAL A 314 -2.63 6.45 -4.65
C VAL A 314 -2.58 6.05 -3.19
N THR A 315 -3.66 6.19 -2.44
CA THR A 315 -3.75 5.59 -1.11
C THR A 315 -4.49 4.27 -1.19
N SER A 316 -4.02 3.27 -0.45
CA SER A 316 -4.70 1.97 -0.42
C SER A 316 -4.70 1.38 0.99
N HIS A 317 -5.78 0.65 1.28
CA HIS A 317 -5.94 -0.22 2.44
C HIS A 317 -5.98 -1.71 2.06
N SER A 318 -5.83 -2.02 0.78
CA SER A 318 -5.93 -3.38 0.23
C SER A 318 -4.58 -4.08 0.21
N PRO A 319 -4.42 -5.21 0.93
CA PRO A 319 -3.25 -6.07 0.76
C PRO A 319 -3.11 -6.58 -0.68
N ASN A 320 -4.22 -6.78 -1.39
CA ASN A 320 -4.21 -7.15 -2.80
C ASN A 320 -3.55 -6.06 -3.66
N PHE A 321 -3.80 -4.78 -3.36
CA PHE A 321 -3.17 -3.68 -4.06
C PHE A 321 -1.65 -3.61 -3.76
N ALA A 322 -1.27 -3.81 -2.50
CA ALA A 322 0.13 -3.82 -2.08
C ALA A 322 0.92 -5.04 -2.62
N SER A 323 0.25 -6.18 -2.87
CA SER A 323 0.90 -7.38 -3.41
C SER A 323 1.24 -7.29 -4.90
N ILE A 324 0.56 -6.40 -5.63
CA ILE A 324 0.73 -6.24 -7.08
C ILE A 324 1.62 -5.03 -7.38
N ALA A 325 1.67 -4.06 -6.46
CA ALA A 325 2.46 -2.86 -6.62
C ALA A 325 3.96 -3.17 -6.60
N ASP A 326 4.72 -2.56 -7.50
CA ASP A 326 6.18 -2.61 -7.45
C ASP A 326 6.69 -2.08 -6.12
N LEU A 327 7.66 -2.74 -5.52
CA LEU A 327 8.23 -2.32 -4.24
C LEU A 327 8.77 -0.87 -4.29
N ASP A 328 9.24 -0.42 -5.45
CA ASP A 328 9.73 0.95 -5.63
C ASP A 328 8.63 2.00 -5.55
N SER A 329 7.41 1.64 -5.91
CA SER A 329 6.26 2.53 -5.84
C SER A 329 5.64 2.65 -4.45
N LEU A 330 5.95 1.73 -3.53
CA LEU A 330 5.37 1.71 -2.20
C LEU A 330 5.95 2.79 -1.28
N VAL A 331 5.06 3.47 -0.57
CA VAL A 331 5.36 4.41 0.52
C VAL A 331 4.57 3.94 1.75
N CYS A 332 5.24 3.31 2.69
CA CYS A 332 4.61 2.70 3.85
C CYS A 332 4.56 3.68 5.03
N LEU A 333 3.38 3.91 5.59
CA LEU A 333 3.18 4.69 6.80
C LEU A 333 2.97 3.73 7.98
N VAL A 334 3.80 3.82 8.99
CA VAL A 334 3.81 2.92 10.14
C VAL A 334 3.64 3.69 11.44
N ASP A 335 2.63 3.32 12.24
CA ASP A 335 2.42 3.88 13.58
C ASP A 335 3.27 3.10 14.59
N THR A 336 4.39 3.68 15.01
CA THR A 336 5.27 3.10 16.04
C THR A 336 4.75 3.29 17.46
N GLY A 337 3.59 3.93 17.62
CA GLY A 337 3.00 4.28 18.92
C GLY A 337 3.55 5.58 19.52
N ALA A 338 4.76 5.97 19.20
CA ALA A 338 5.37 7.26 19.58
C ALA A 338 5.20 8.31 18.47
N ALA A 339 5.35 7.89 17.22
CA ALA A 339 5.25 8.74 16.03
C ALA A 339 4.77 7.89 14.84
N VAL A 340 4.52 8.54 13.71
CA VAL A 340 4.33 7.87 12.43
C VAL A 340 5.65 7.93 11.67
N ASP A 341 6.20 6.76 11.35
CA ASP A 341 7.40 6.62 10.53
C ASP A 341 7.01 6.37 9.07
N ILE A 342 7.88 6.82 8.17
CA ILE A 342 7.77 6.56 6.73
C ILE A 342 8.84 5.55 6.34
N PHE A 343 8.42 4.46 5.73
CA PHE A 343 9.31 3.42 5.22
C PHE A 343 9.14 3.28 3.70
N LEU A 344 10.25 3.22 3.01
CA LEU A 344 10.32 3.08 1.56
C LEU A 344 11.01 1.76 1.22
N PRO A 345 10.30 0.72 0.75
CA PRO A 345 10.90 -0.56 0.40
C PRO A 345 12.05 -0.44 -0.62
N ARG A 346 11.99 0.55 -1.51
CA ARG A 346 13.07 0.85 -2.48
C ARG A 346 14.41 1.25 -1.85
N SER A 347 14.41 1.70 -0.58
CA SER A 347 15.65 2.05 0.13
C SER A 347 16.36 0.83 0.75
N VAL A 348 15.72 -0.34 0.72
CA VAL A 348 16.28 -1.55 1.30
C VAL A 348 17.29 -2.17 0.35
N VAL A 349 18.49 -2.46 0.90
CA VAL A 349 19.55 -3.17 0.16
C VAL A 349 19.35 -4.67 0.34
N PHE A 350 18.95 -5.34 -0.72
CA PHE A 350 18.83 -6.80 -0.75
C PHE A 350 20.13 -7.45 -1.25
N LYS A 351 20.40 -8.67 -0.78
CA LYS A 351 21.39 -9.52 -1.42
C LYS A 351 20.91 -9.91 -2.83
N LYS A 352 21.83 -10.30 -3.72
CA LYS A 352 21.53 -10.71 -5.11
C LYS A 352 20.38 -11.74 -5.14
N GLY A 353 19.38 -11.52 -5.98
CA GLY A 353 18.23 -12.41 -6.17
C GLY A 353 17.18 -12.42 -5.06
N LYS A 354 17.42 -11.77 -3.90
CA LYS A 354 16.49 -11.82 -2.76
C LYS A 354 15.31 -10.87 -2.90
N ARG A 355 15.49 -9.77 -3.62
CA ARG A 355 14.42 -8.83 -3.96
C ARG A 355 13.42 -9.48 -4.92
N GLU A 356 13.91 -10.05 -6.01
CA GLU A 356 13.09 -10.74 -7.02
C GLU A 356 12.37 -11.95 -6.41
N LYS A 357 13.02 -12.62 -5.44
CA LYS A 357 12.40 -13.69 -4.67
C LYS A 357 11.27 -13.15 -3.81
N LEU A 358 11.49 -12.03 -3.08
CA LEU A 358 10.45 -11.36 -2.30
C LEU A 358 9.26 -10.99 -3.18
N GLU A 359 9.47 -10.34 -4.31
CA GLU A 359 8.42 -9.92 -5.23
C GLU A 359 7.58 -11.10 -5.74
N ARG A 360 8.21 -12.25 -6.04
CA ARG A 360 7.50 -13.48 -6.43
C ARG A 360 6.68 -14.11 -5.30
N TYR A 361 7.15 -14.00 -4.06
CA TYR A 361 6.47 -14.55 -2.88
C TYR A 361 5.47 -13.58 -2.24
N LEU A 362 5.45 -12.31 -2.65
CA LEU A 362 4.57 -11.29 -2.09
C LEU A 362 3.16 -11.43 -2.67
N ASP A 363 2.41 -12.38 -2.15
CA ASP A 363 0.98 -12.55 -2.42
C ASP A 363 0.12 -11.70 -1.47
N VAL A 364 -1.20 -11.77 -1.65
CA VAL A 364 -2.17 -11.01 -0.85
C VAL A 364 -2.03 -11.29 0.65
N THR A 365 -1.72 -12.53 1.03
CA THR A 365 -1.61 -12.93 2.45
C THR A 365 -0.33 -12.39 3.07
N ARG A 366 0.76 -12.39 2.33
CA ARG A 366 2.05 -11.88 2.79
C ARG A 366 2.14 -10.35 2.73
N ALA A 367 1.45 -9.73 1.79
CA ALA A 367 1.34 -8.26 1.71
C ALA A 367 0.64 -7.64 2.92
N GLU A 368 -0.05 -8.43 3.76
CA GLU A 368 -0.56 -7.98 5.06
C GLU A 368 0.55 -7.39 5.95
N LEU A 369 1.83 -7.76 5.74
CA LEU A 369 2.96 -7.22 6.50
C LEU A 369 3.03 -5.68 6.46
N PHE A 370 2.65 -5.04 5.34
CA PHE A 370 2.65 -3.58 5.21
C PHE A 370 1.53 -2.88 6.01
N PHE A 371 0.57 -3.64 6.51
CA PHE A 371 -0.58 -3.15 7.28
C PHE A 371 -0.54 -3.63 8.73
N ALA A 372 0.32 -4.60 9.03
CA ALA A 372 0.44 -5.21 10.33
C ALA A 372 1.03 -4.24 11.36
N ARG A 373 0.57 -4.36 12.60
CA ARG A 373 1.24 -3.71 13.74
C ARG A 373 2.38 -4.54 14.29
N ARG A 374 2.34 -5.85 14.03
CA ARG A 374 3.29 -6.87 14.50
C ARG A 374 3.21 -8.07 13.58
N VAL A 375 4.29 -8.80 13.46
CA VAL A 375 4.36 -9.98 12.60
C VAL A 375 4.92 -11.18 13.37
N ILE A 376 4.34 -12.34 13.14
CA ILE A 376 4.96 -13.64 13.45
C ILE A 376 5.20 -14.34 12.11
N PHE A 377 6.46 -14.54 11.75
CA PHE A 377 6.84 -15.38 10.63
C PHE A 377 6.98 -16.82 11.05
N VAL A 378 6.51 -17.73 10.22
CA VAL A 378 6.62 -19.18 10.39
C VAL A 378 7.10 -19.82 9.10
N GLU A 379 7.71 -21.00 9.18
CA GLU A 379 8.25 -21.70 8.02
C GLU A 379 7.16 -22.18 7.08
N GLY A 380 6.12 -22.79 7.62
CA GLY A 380 5.16 -23.47 6.78
C GLY A 380 3.72 -23.51 7.29
N ALA A 381 2.93 -24.35 6.63
CA ALA A 381 1.50 -24.47 6.87
C ALA A 381 1.18 -25.12 8.23
N ALA A 382 2.06 -25.94 8.78
CA ALA A 382 1.82 -26.61 10.06
C ALA A 382 1.80 -25.60 11.20
N GLU A 383 2.82 -24.75 11.29
CA GLU A 383 2.93 -23.66 12.26
C GLU A 383 1.80 -22.65 12.06
N LEU A 384 1.52 -22.27 10.81
CA LEU A 384 0.46 -21.33 10.47
C LEU A 384 -0.90 -21.75 11.04
N MET A 385 -1.22 -23.05 10.98
CA MET A 385 -2.46 -23.61 11.50
C MET A 385 -2.48 -23.70 13.04
N MET A 386 -1.32 -23.95 13.65
CA MET A 386 -1.21 -24.22 15.08
C MET A 386 -1.09 -22.96 15.94
N ILE A 387 -0.34 -21.94 15.49
CA ILE A 387 0.05 -20.79 16.33
C ILE A 387 -1.17 -20.05 16.91
N ASN A 388 -2.25 -19.91 16.17
CA ASN A 388 -3.48 -19.31 16.71
C ASN A 388 -4.10 -20.10 17.86
N ALA A 389 -4.06 -21.44 17.79
CA ALA A 389 -4.57 -22.30 18.85
C ALA A 389 -3.63 -22.30 20.07
N LEU A 390 -2.31 -22.30 19.83
CA LEU A 390 -1.29 -22.20 20.87
C LEU A 390 -1.32 -20.84 21.58
N ALA A 391 -1.54 -19.75 20.85
CA ALA A 391 -1.67 -18.41 21.43
C ALA A 391 -2.85 -18.32 22.41
N LYS A 392 -3.98 -18.92 22.07
CA LYS A 392 -5.13 -19.00 23.00
C LYS A 392 -4.78 -19.74 24.30
N ARG A 393 -3.94 -20.76 24.22
CA ARG A 393 -3.49 -21.54 25.40
C ARG A 393 -2.57 -20.75 26.35
N VAL A 394 -1.99 -19.67 25.88
CA VAL A 394 -1.17 -18.74 26.67
C VAL A 394 -1.89 -17.39 26.91
N ASP A 395 -3.21 -17.40 26.83
CA ASP A 395 -4.10 -16.25 27.06
C ASP A 395 -3.77 -15.04 26.17
N CYS A 396 -3.25 -15.30 24.96
CA CYS A 396 -2.94 -14.26 23.99
C CYS A 396 -3.85 -14.39 22.76
N ASN A 397 -4.58 -13.31 22.44
CA ASN A 397 -5.37 -13.22 21.22
C ASN A 397 -4.60 -12.41 20.16
N LEU A 398 -3.97 -13.07 19.20
CA LEU A 398 -3.14 -12.44 18.18
C LEU A 398 -3.90 -11.35 17.41
N ARG A 399 -5.17 -11.57 17.07
CA ARG A 399 -5.98 -10.60 16.34
C ARG A 399 -6.23 -9.32 17.14
N GLN A 400 -6.51 -9.44 18.44
CA GLN A 400 -6.70 -8.26 19.32
C GLN A 400 -5.43 -7.44 19.48
N HIS A 401 -4.27 -8.07 19.34
CA HIS A 401 -2.98 -7.40 19.38
C HIS A 401 -2.51 -6.90 18.01
N GLY A 402 -3.29 -7.12 16.93
CA GLY A 402 -2.93 -6.72 15.58
C GLY A 402 -1.69 -7.45 15.04
N VAL A 403 -1.53 -8.72 15.43
CA VAL A 403 -0.45 -9.59 14.95
C VAL A 403 -0.89 -10.28 13.67
N SER A 404 -0.15 -10.10 12.59
CA SER A 404 -0.28 -10.89 11.35
C SER A 404 0.65 -12.09 11.41
N LEU A 405 0.09 -13.25 11.08
CA LEU A 405 0.81 -14.53 11.05
C LEU A 405 1.09 -14.87 9.58
N ILE A 406 2.36 -14.96 9.21
CA ILE A 406 2.80 -15.06 7.82
C ILE A 406 3.71 -16.27 7.65
N SER A 407 3.37 -17.17 6.70
CA SER A 407 4.24 -18.26 6.28
C SER A 407 5.16 -17.80 5.15
N VAL A 408 6.46 -18.10 5.28
CA VAL A 408 7.47 -17.80 4.25
C VAL A 408 7.70 -18.98 3.29
N GLU A 409 7.01 -20.11 3.49
CA GLU A 409 7.14 -21.35 2.70
C GLU A 409 8.58 -21.84 2.59
N GLY A 410 9.04 -22.46 3.67
CA GLY A 410 10.40 -22.95 3.84
C GLY A 410 11.34 -21.87 4.42
N LEU A 411 12.61 -21.92 4.05
CA LEU A 411 13.65 -21.09 4.66
C LEU A 411 13.82 -19.70 3.99
N ASN A 412 12.75 -19.13 3.45
CA ASN A 412 12.79 -17.87 2.69
C ASN A 412 12.81 -16.59 3.56
N PHE A 413 13.06 -16.70 4.85
CA PHE A 413 13.11 -15.57 5.79
C PHE A 413 14.04 -14.45 5.34
N ASP A 414 15.17 -14.77 4.72
CA ASP A 414 16.18 -13.85 4.27
C ASP A 414 15.74 -12.88 3.15
N SER A 415 14.63 -13.18 2.49
CA SER A 415 13.98 -12.26 1.54
C SER A 415 13.06 -11.26 2.24
N PHE A 416 12.45 -11.63 3.39
CA PHE A 416 11.49 -10.79 4.11
C PHE A 416 12.14 -9.96 5.22
N LEU A 417 13.11 -10.53 5.96
CA LEU A 417 13.71 -9.87 7.12
C LEU A 417 14.37 -8.52 6.82
N PRO A 418 14.99 -8.26 5.65
CA PRO A 418 15.55 -6.95 5.34
C PRO A 418 14.54 -5.80 5.32
N LEU A 419 13.23 -6.11 5.21
CA LEU A 419 12.18 -5.08 5.30
C LEU A 419 11.98 -4.53 6.72
N PHE A 420 12.52 -5.18 7.75
CA PHE A 420 12.25 -4.88 9.16
C PHE A 420 13.51 -4.39 9.88
N GLY A 421 13.32 -3.86 11.08
CA GLY A 421 14.40 -3.41 11.94
C GLY A 421 14.58 -1.90 11.98
N ASP A 422 15.71 -1.45 12.49
CA ASP A 422 15.98 -0.01 12.70
C ASP A 422 16.01 0.80 11.41
N ALA A 423 16.45 0.19 10.30
CA ALA A 423 16.50 0.80 8.97
C ALA A 423 15.24 0.51 8.11
N GLY A 424 14.33 -0.33 8.62
CA GLY A 424 13.12 -0.80 7.92
C GLY A 424 11.82 -0.43 8.62
N LEU A 425 10.87 -1.36 8.51
CA LEU A 425 9.61 -1.31 9.26
C LEU A 425 9.88 -1.53 10.75
N LYS A 426 9.68 -0.50 11.55
CA LYS A 426 9.92 -0.51 13.01
C LYS A 426 8.73 -1.09 13.76
N ILE A 427 8.40 -2.33 13.45
CA ILE A 427 7.35 -3.10 14.11
C ILE A 427 7.93 -4.38 14.72
N PRO A 428 7.36 -4.89 15.81
CA PRO A 428 7.81 -6.13 16.43
C PRO A 428 7.62 -7.34 15.50
N VAL A 429 8.69 -8.09 15.32
CA VAL A 429 8.73 -9.32 14.51
C VAL A 429 9.23 -10.48 15.35
N ALA A 430 8.48 -11.55 15.41
CA ALA A 430 8.92 -12.84 15.91
C ALA A 430 9.08 -13.82 14.76
N VAL A 431 10.22 -14.45 14.64
CA VAL A 431 10.46 -15.52 13.67
C VAL A 431 10.46 -16.84 14.42
N LEU A 432 9.59 -17.76 14.01
CA LEU A 432 9.57 -19.14 14.49
C LEU A 432 10.17 -20.03 13.41
N THR A 433 11.27 -20.67 13.73
CA THR A 433 12.01 -21.54 12.81
C THR A 433 12.44 -22.83 13.50
N ASP A 434 12.74 -23.87 12.74
CA ASP A 434 13.29 -25.11 13.23
C ASP A 434 14.78 -24.93 13.59
N ALA A 435 15.25 -25.65 14.59
CA ALA A 435 16.67 -25.61 14.98
C ALA A 435 17.54 -26.45 14.03
N ASP A 436 16.96 -27.52 13.49
CA ASP A 436 17.60 -28.52 12.60
C ASP A 436 19.04 -28.83 13.02
N PRO A 437 19.21 -29.46 14.20
CA PRO A 437 20.51 -29.64 14.81
C PRO A 437 21.41 -30.55 13.99
N VAL A 438 22.67 -30.11 13.81
CA VAL A 438 23.68 -30.85 13.05
C VAL A 438 24.49 -31.75 14.00
N SER A 439 24.82 -32.96 13.55
CA SER A 439 25.70 -33.87 14.31
C SER A 439 27.07 -33.24 14.53
N PRO A 440 27.67 -33.37 15.73
CA PRO A 440 29.02 -32.82 16.01
C PRO A 440 30.12 -33.68 15.37
N LYS A 441 30.10 -33.88 14.09
CA LYS A 441 31.17 -34.54 13.33
C LYS A 441 31.68 -33.56 12.29
N ALA A 442 32.66 -32.79 12.67
CA ALA A 442 33.81 -32.17 12.03
C ALA A 442 34.07 -30.86 12.76
N GLU A 443 35.23 -30.72 13.34
CA GLU A 443 35.66 -29.40 13.80
C GLU A 443 35.63 -28.43 12.61
N PRO A 444 34.81 -27.40 12.59
CA PRO A 444 34.95 -26.37 11.59
C PRO A 444 36.20 -25.60 11.94
N GLN A 445 37.14 -25.56 11.02
CA GLN A 445 38.18 -24.55 11.07
C GLN A 445 37.50 -23.20 11.15
N ALA A 446 37.64 -22.57 12.30
CA ALA A 446 37.09 -21.26 12.59
C ALA A 446 37.77 -20.21 11.72
N GLU A 447 37.24 -19.90 10.57
CA GLU A 447 37.39 -18.57 10.01
C GLU A 447 36.30 -17.69 10.59
N ALA A 448 36.68 -16.92 11.59
CA ALA A 448 35.86 -15.87 12.16
C ALA A 448 35.65 -14.76 11.11
N VAL A 449 34.60 -14.84 10.35
CA VAL A 449 34.11 -13.69 9.59
C VAL A 449 33.05 -13.01 10.45
N ALA A 450 33.47 -12.04 11.22
CA ALA A 450 32.60 -11.05 11.81
C ALA A 450 32.04 -10.19 10.66
N VAL A 451 30.80 -10.47 10.23
CA VAL A 451 30.06 -9.57 9.35
C VAL A 451 29.01 -8.89 10.18
N GLY A 452 29.42 -7.78 10.80
CA GLY A 452 28.47 -6.81 11.34
C GLY A 452 27.68 -6.18 10.18
N CYS A 453 26.37 -6.10 10.31
CA CYS A 453 25.55 -5.22 9.49
C CYS A 453 25.94 -3.76 9.83
N VAL A 454 26.80 -3.16 9.02
CA VAL A 454 27.12 -1.72 9.11
C VAL A 454 26.33 -1.02 8.01
N PRO A 455 25.60 0.05 8.30
CA PRO A 455 24.99 0.86 7.26
C PRO A 455 26.06 1.68 6.57
N LEU A 456 26.36 1.37 5.31
CA LEU A 456 27.24 2.16 4.47
C LEU A 456 26.41 3.14 3.65
N LEU A 457 26.62 4.41 3.95
CA LEU A 457 26.31 5.54 3.06
C LEU A 457 27.11 5.35 1.75
N ALA A 458 26.39 5.44 0.64
CA ALA A 458 26.94 5.31 -0.68
C ALA A 458 27.88 6.47 -1.04
N PRO A 459 28.95 6.23 -1.78
CA PRO A 459 29.39 7.15 -2.81
C PRO A 459 29.25 6.55 -4.20
N ALA A 460 29.13 7.48 -5.16
CA ALA A 460 28.81 7.29 -6.56
C ALA A 460 29.82 6.43 -7.35
N VAL A 461 29.25 5.69 -8.31
CA VAL A 461 29.64 5.37 -9.68
C VAL A 461 31.14 5.25 -9.99
N GLU A 462 31.54 4.06 -10.44
CA GLU A 462 32.31 3.90 -11.67
C GLU A 462 32.12 2.46 -12.24
N SER A 463 31.99 2.44 -13.55
CA SER A 463 31.75 1.28 -14.40
C SER A 463 32.97 0.40 -14.59
N ALA A 464 32.83 -0.90 -14.67
CA ALA A 464 33.26 -1.78 -15.75
C ALA A 464 33.47 -3.24 -15.30
N GLY A 465 33.09 -4.16 -16.15
CA GLY A 465 33.67 -5.51 -16.18
C GLY A 465 32.71 -6.64 -15.82
N ALA A 466 32.10 -7.21 -16.83
CA ALA A 466 31.40 -8.49 -16.77
C ALA A 466 32.36 -9.60 -16.32
N SER A 467 31.96 -10.34 -15.30
CA SER A 467 32.34 -11.73 -15.11
C SER A 467 31.08 -12.49 -14.72
N GLU A 468 30.70 -13.39 -15.58
CA GLU A 468 29.71 -14.44 -15.35
C GLU A 468 30.19 -15.25 -14.15
N GLU A 469 29.49 -15.18 -13.04
CA GLU A 469 29.61 -16.12 -11.93
C GLU A 469 28.27 -16.84 -11.80
N GLU A 470 28.39 -18.14 -11.87
CA GLU A 470 27.39 -19.19 -11.92
C GLU A 470 26.37 -19.08 -10.80
N ASP A 471 25.12 -19.39 -11.15
CA ASP A 471 24.02 -19.65 -10.21
C ASP A 471 24.42 -20.82 -9.30
N ASP A 472 24.87 -20.53 -8.09
CA ASP A 472 24.87 -21.49 -7.00
C ASP A 472 23.41 -21.70 -6.54
N ASP A 473 22.65 -22.47 -7.29
CA ASP A 473 21.62 -23.32 -6.73
C ASP A 473 22.37 -24.32 -5.85
N GLU A 474 22.49 -24.02 -4.56
CA GLU A 474 22.88 -25.02 -3.56
C GLU A 474 21.82 -26.13 -3.63
N ASP A 475 22.07 -27.11 -4.48
CA ASP A 475 21.49 -28.45 -4.39
C ASP A 475 21.66 -28.89 -2.92
N ASP A 476 20.56 -29.30 -2.30
CA ASP A 476 20.57 -30.07 -1.07
C ASP A 476 21.47 -31.29 -1.28
N ASP A 477 22.76 -31.13 -0.98
CA ASP A 477 23.63 -32.27 -0.76
C ASP A 477 23.01 -33.05 0.40
N ASP A 478 22.44 -34.21 0.05
CA ASP A 478 22.07 -35.28 0.97
C ASP A 478 23.32 -35.67 1.76
N ASP A 479 23.60 -34.87 2.81
CA ASP A 479 24.65 -35.20 3.78
C ASP A 479 24.12 -36.39 4.60
N ASP A 480 24.72 -37.59 4.44
CA ASP A 480 24.46 -38.86 5.14
C ASP A 480 24.68 -38.74 6.68
N THR A 481 24.32 -37.62 7.30
CA THR A 481 24.38 -37.41 8.73
C THR A 481 23.14 -38.00 9.40
N GLU A 482 23.37 -38.89 10.41
CA GLU A 482 22.25 -39.44 11.19
C GLU A 482 21.42 -38.33 11.86
N PRO A 483 20.07 -38.36 11.73
CA PRO A 483 19.19 -37.36 12.34
C PRO A 483 19.38 -37.28 13.86
N VAL A 484 19.65 -36.08 14.38
CA VAL A 484 19.83 -35.82 15.80
C VAL A 484 18.47 -35.59 16.49
N TYR A 485 18.28 -36.16 17.69
CA TYR A 485 17.06 -36.00 18.51
C TYR A 485 17.44 -35.54 19.92
N PRO A 486 17.63 -34.21 20.12
CA PRO A 486 18.11 -33.70 21.42
C PRO A 486 17.08 -33.90 22.53
N ALA A 487 17.58 -34.13 23.74
CA ALA A 487 16.77 -34.10 24.95
C ALA A 487 16.72 -32.67 25.56
N PRO A 488 15.71 -32.36 26.37
CA PRO A 488 15.68 -31.10 27.10
C PRO A 488 16.96 -30.91 27.95
N GLY A 489 17.68 -29.84 27.73
CA GLY A 489 18.95 -29.53 28.39
C GLY A 489 20.22 -29.91 27.62
N ASP A 490 20.09 -30.59 26.49
CA ASP A 490 21.24 -30.86 25.62
C ASP A 490 21.73 -29.55 24.95
N ALA A 491 23.03 -29.43 24.82
CA ALA A 491 23.61 -28.38 23.98
C ALA A 491 23.44 -28.78 22.50
N ILE A 492 22.80 -27.92 21.72
CA ILE A 492 22.58 -28.14 20.28
C ILE A 492 23.42 -27.16 19.45
N THR A 493 23.95 -27.65 18.34
CA THR A 493 24.49 -26.80 17.29
C THR A 493 23.36 -26.66 16.25
N VAL A 494 22.83 -25.45 16.13
CA VAL A 494 21.75 -25.17 15.17
C VAL A 494 22.27 -25.19 13.73
N SER A 495 21.37 -25.34 12.78
CA SER A 495 21.71 -25.28 11.34
C SER A 495 22.35 -23.94 10.96
N ALA A 496 23.14 -23.94 9.90
CA ALA A 496 23.77 -22.71 9.38
C ALA A 496 22.73 -21.62 9.07
N ASN A 497 21.56 -22.00 8.56
CA ASN A 497 20.47 -21.09 8.26
C ASN A 497 19.90 -20.45 9.52
N THR A 498 19.63 -21.21 10.56
CA THR A 498 19.14 -20.69 11.86
C THR A 498 20.17 -19.79 12.52
N ALA A 499 21.46 -20.16 12.46
CA ALA A 499 22.55 -19.33 12.96
C ALA A 499 22.65 -17.99 12.21
N LYS A 500 22.51 -18.01 10.88
CA LYS A 500 22.51 -16.81 10.02
C LYS A 500 21.31 -15.91 10.32
N MET A 501 20.11 -16.46 10.51
CA MET A 501 18.92 -15.70 10.91
C MET A 501 19.11 -15.04 12.28
N LYS A 502 19.70 -15.75 13.23
CA LYS A 502 19.98 -15.21 14.57
C LYS A 502 20.92 -13.99 14.52
N GLY A 503 21.83 -13.94 13.54
CA GLY A 503 22.65 -12.77 13.27
C GLY A 503 21.89 -11.52 12.79
N CYS A 504 20.60 -11.67 12.39
CA CYS A 504 19.72 -10.57 11.98
C CYS A 504 18.84 -10.04 13.12
N GLU A 505 19.04 -10.51 14.37
CA GLU A 505 18.28 -9.99 15.52
C GLU A 505 18.65 -8.53 15.83
N ASP A 506 17.63 -7.73 16.07
CA ASP A 506 17.76 -6.34 16.53
C ASP A 506 16.72 -5.99 17.62
N ALA A 507 16.42 -4.70 17.78
CA ALA A 507 15.39 -4.24 18.73
C ALA A 507 13.98 -4.70 18.36
N TYR A 508 13.70 -4.94 17.09
CA TYR A 508 12.37 -5.27 16.54
C TYR A 508 12.23 -6.74 16.16
N VAL A 509 13.29 -7.33 15.61
CA VAL A 509 13.31 -8.70 15.09
C VAL A 509 13.91 -9.64 16.12
N LYS A 510 13.19 -10.70 16.48
CA LYS A 510 13.65 -11.77 17.38
C LYS A 510 13.40 -13.13 16.79
N ILE A 511 14.40 -14.02 16.92
CA ILE A 511 14.38 -15.37 16.38
C ILE A 511 14.14 -16.36 17.51
N PHE A 512 13.16 -17.24 17.34
CA PHE A 512 12.77 -18.25 18.31
C PHE A 512 12.81 -19.63 17.66
N TYR A 513 13.51 -20.55 18.28
CA TYR A 513 13.63 -21.95 17.84
C TYR A 513 13.65 -22.88 19.04
N GLY A 514 13.26 -24.13 18.80
CA GLY A 514 13.24 -25.19 19.80
C GLY A 514 14.53 -26.02 19.80
N LEU A 515 14.40 -27.34 19.94
CA LEU A 515 15.50 -28.29 19.97
C LEU A 515 15.74 -28.99 18.63
N LYS A 516 14.65 -29.20 17.84
CA LYS A 516 14.74 -29.82 16.50
C LYS A 516 13.76 -29.17 15.55
N THR A 517 12.57 -29.76 15.40
CA THR A 517 11.49 -29.26 14.56
C THR A 517 10.26 -28.94 15.41
N PHE A 518 9.36 -28.15 14.88
CA PHE A 518 8.12 -27.76 15.54
C PHE A 518 7.36 -28.95 16.11
N GLU A 519 7.16 -30.02 15.33
CA GLU A 519 6.41 -31.18 15.77
C GLU A 519 7.16 -32.05 16.81
N TYR A 520 8.49 -32.12 16.68
CA TYR A 520 9.31 -32.83 17.69
C TYR A 520 9.27 -32.12 19.02
N ASP A 521 9.39 -30.81 19.02
CA ASP A 521 9.36 -30.00 20.24
C ASP A 521 7.98 -30.05 20.92
N LEU A 522 6.89 -30.11 20.15
CA LEU A 522 5.57 -30.38 20.70
C LEU A 522 5.50 -31.79 21.35
N ALA A 523 6.13 -32.81 20.79
CA ALA A 523 6.14 -34.16 21.30
C ALA A 523 7.01 -34.34 22.57
N LEU A 524 8.01 -33.48 22.79
CA LEU A 524 8.84 -33.48 23.99
C LEU A 524 8.02 -33.20 25.25
N GLU A 525 7.00 -32.36 25.16
CA GLU A 525 6.09 -32.08 26.27
C GLU A 525 5.20 -33.30 26.57
N ALA A 526 5.31 -33.84 27.78
CA ALA A 526 4.64 -35.08 28.16
C ALA A 526 3.12 -35.06 27.98
N THR A 527 2.49 -33.93 28.30
CA THR A 527 1.04 -33.71 28.18
C THR A 527 0.56 -33.72 26.72
N ASN A 528 1.41 -33.31 25.79
CA ASN A 528 1.03 -33.13 24.40
C ASN A 528 0.91 -34.45 23.63
N ARG A 529 1.68 -35.48 24.00
CA ARG A 529 1.70 -36.76 23.29
C ARG A 529 0.30 -37.40 23.21
N THR A 530 -0.49 -37.29 24.27
CA THR A 530 -1.87 -37.78 24.28
C THR A 530 -2.76 -37.02 23.29
N ALA A 531 -2.63 -35.71 23.22
CA ALA A 531 -3.36 -34.89 22.25
C ALA A 531 -2.91 -35.18 20.80
N MET A 532 -1.61 -35.35 20.58
CA MET A 532 -1.04 -35.70 19.28
C MET A 532 -1.53 -37.06 18.80
N LEU A 533 -1.57 -38.08 19.68
CA LEU A 533 -2.12 -39.40 19.34
C LEU A 533 -3.64 -39.35 19.06
N LYS A 534 -4.39 -38.52 19.79
CA LYS A 534 -5.82 -38.28 19.49
C LYS A 534 -6.00 -37.64 18.09
N ALA A 535 -5.22 -36.63 17.79
CA ALA A 535 -5.24 -35.96 16.47
C ALA A 535 -4.87 -36.96 15.36
N LEU A 536 -3.83 -37.78 15.59
CA LEU A 536 -3.43 -38.82 14.65
C LEU A 536 -4.53 -39.89 14.47
N ALA A 537 -5.24 -40.25 15.54
CA ALA A 537 -6.31 -41.23 15.45
C ALA A 537 -7.50 -40.78 14.58
N VAL A 538 -7.74 -39.48 14.48
CA VAL A 538 -8.74 -38.91 13.56
C VAL A 538 -8.37 -39.18 12.11
N LEU A 539 -7.08 -39.00 11.76
CA LEU A 539 -6.58 -39.15 10.40
C LEU A 539 -6.21 -40.60 10.05
N HIS A 540 -5.51 -41.26 10.95
CA HIS A 540 -4.91 -42.56 10.74
C HIS A 540 -5.11 -43.50 11.98
N PRO A 541 -6.32 -44.03 12.25
CA PRO A 541 -6.62 -44.79 13.46
C PRO A 541 -5.70 -46.00 13.70
N ARG A 542 -5.33 -46.71 12.62
CA ARG A 542 -4.46 -47.89 12.71
C ARG A 542 -3.03 -47.51 13.13
N ILE A 543 -2.51 -46.40 12.55
CA ILE A 543 -1.18 -45.91 12.88
C ILE A 543 -1.16 -45.43 14.33
N ALA A 544 -2.16 -44.66 14.74
CA ALA A 544 -2.26 -44.11 16.08
C ALA A 544 -2.27 -45.23 17.13
N LYS A 545 -3.03 -46.31 16.91
CA LYS A 545 -3.10 -47.46 17.84
C LYS A 545 -1.76 -48.20 17.94
N SER A 546 -1.09 -48.45 16.83
CA SER A 546 0.24 -49.09 16.83
C SER A 546 1.29 -48.21 17.51
N LEU A 547 1.26 -46.90 17.21
CA LEU A 547 2.24 -45.94 17.68
C LEU A 547 2.08 -45.64 19.18
N SER A 548 0.85 -45.63 19.70
CA SER A 548 0.59 -45.55 21.16
C SER A 548 1.34 -46.64 21.93
N LEU A 549 1.23 -47.89 21.47
CA LEU A 549 1.94 -49.03 22.10
C LEU A 549 3.47 -48.87 22.02
N THR A 550 3.98 -48.38 20.90
CA THR A 550 5.42 -48.16 20.71
C THR A 550 5.95 -47.05 21.63
N VAL A 551 5.21 -45.96 21.78
CA VAL A 551 5.57 -44.82 22.63
C VAL A 551 5.50 -45.19 24.12
N ASP A 552 4.50 -46.00 24.54
CA ASP A 552 4.31 -46.39 25.93
C ASP A 552 5.45 -47.23 26.48
N VAL A 553 6.10 -48.06 25.66
CA VAL A 553 7.26 -48.89 26.05
C VAL A 553 8.57 -48.09 26.18
N GLN A 554 8.64 -46.88 25.65
CA GLN A 554 9.86 -46.06 25.72
C GLN A 554 10.05 -45.48 27.14
N VAL A 555 11.31 -45.34 27.54
CA VAL A 555 11.68 -44.76 28.84
C VAL A 555 12.28 -43.36 28.63
N GLY A 556 11.66 -42.38 29.28
CA GLY A 556 12.08 -40.97 29.19
C GLY A 556 11.36 -40.19 28.08
N ASP A 557 11.27 -38.86 28.28
CA ASP A 557 10.47 -37.98 27.39
C ASP A 557 11.06 -37.85 26.02
N ALA A 558 12.37 -37.75 25.91
CA ALA A 558 13.08 -37.64 24.61
C ALA A 558 12.90 -38.93 23.77
N ALA A 559 12.99 -40.14 24.39
CA ALA A 559 12.79 -41.41 23.69
C ALA A 559 11.34 -41.55 23.21
N LYS A 560 10.36 -41.13 24.04
CA LYS A 560 8.93 -41.12 23.66
C LYS A 560 8.65 -40.13 22.54
N ALA A 561 9.21 -38.93 22.60
CA ALA A 561 9.09 -37.92 21.55
C ALA A 561 9.70 -38.40 20.23
N LYS A 562 10.90 -38.96 20.28
CA LYS A 562 11.58 -39.57 19.11
C LYS A 562 10.72 -40.66 18.47
N ALA A 563 10.20 -41.58 19.26
CA ALA A 563 9.36 -42.67 18.79
C ALA A 563 8.06 -42.15 18.14
N LEU A 564 7.42 -41.16 18.76
CA LEU A 564 6.21 -40.54 18.22
C LEU A 564 6.50 -39.80 16.90
N PHE A 565 7.52 -38.95 16.89
CA PHE A 565 7.90 -38.13 15.73
C PHE A 565 8.29 -39.02 14.54
N ARG A 566 9.23 -39.94 14.71
CA ARG A 566 9.65 -40.87 13.66
C ARG A 566 8.51 -41.73 13.15
N GLY A 567 7.67 -42.22 14.05
CA GLY A 567 6.52 -43.03 13.71
C GLY A 567 5.42 -42.28 12.97
N MET A 568 5.46 -40.96 12.92
CA MET A 568 4.55 -40.12 12.14
C MET A 568 5.21 -39.60 10.85
N PHE A 569 6.40 -39.01 10.94
CA PHE A 569 6.97 -38.18 9.89
C PHE A 569 8.21 -38.76 9.19
N GLU A 570 8.88 -39.77 9.80
CA GLU A 570 10.09 -40.38 9.22
C GLU A 570 9.89 -41.89 8.96
N ARG A 571 8.72 -42.23 8.42
CA ARG A 571 8.43 -43.63 8.05
C ARG A 571 8.98 -43.92 6.67
N PRO A 572 9.41 -45.18 6.39
CA PRO A 572 9.88 -45.58 5.06
C PRO A 572 8.80 -45.41 3.97
N LYS A 573 7.52 -45.48 4.34
CA LYS A 573 6.37 -45.32 3.44
C LYS A 573 5.20 -44.70 4.24
N ASN A 574 4.37 -43.93 3.55
CA ASN A 574 3.13 -43.35 4.07
C ASN A 574 3.35 -42.43 5.29
N ASN A 575 4.22 -41.46 5.16
CA ASN A 575 4.39 -40.40 6.15
C ASN A 575 3.11 -39.61 6.34
N VAL A 576 2.85 -39.23 7.58
CA VAL A 576 1.74 -38.33 7.92
C VAL A 576 2.08 -36.93 7.37
N LYS A 577 1.14 -36.32 6.66
CA LYS A 577 1.32 -34.95 6.15
C LYS A 577 1.28 -33.96 7.31
N LYS A 578 2.34 -33.17 7.53
CA LYS A 578 2.48 -32.20 8.63
C LYS A 578 1.30 -31.23 8.71
N GLY A 579 0.90 -30.61 7.60
CA GLY A 579 -0.22 -29.67 7.59
C GLY A 579 -1.57 -30.29 7.99
N SER A 580 -1.91 -31.49 7.47
CA SER A 580 -3.14 -32.19 7.86
C SER A 580 -3.13 -32.59 9.34
N PHE A 581 -1.97 -33.01 9.84
CA PHE A 581 -1.79 -33.34 11.26
C PHE A 581 -1.94 -32.09 12.13
N ALA A 582 -1.31 -30.98 11.77
CA ALA A 582 -1.40 -29.69 12.47
C ALA A 582 -2.85 -29.21 12.54
N GLN A 583 -3.61 -29.31 11.45
CA GLN A 583 -5.04 -28.98 11.44
C GLN A 583 -5.85 -29.83 12.43
N SER A 584 -5.64 -31.14 12.41
CA SER A 584 -6.31 -32.05 13.33
C SER A 584 -5.91 -31.78 14.78
N LEU A 585 -4.62 -31.54 15.06
CA LEU A 585 -4.14 -31.22 16.40
C LEU A 585 -4.68 -29.87 16.89
N ALA A 586 -4.71 -28.84 16.06
CA ALA A 586 -5.31 -27.54 16.37
C ALA A 586 -6.78 -27.68 16.76
N GLN A 587 -7.53 -28.55 16.09
CA GLN A 587 -8.92 -28.86 16.46
C GLN A 587 -9.02 -29.58 17.80
N VAL A 588 -8.17 -30.56 18.06
CA VAL A 588 -8.15 -31.32 19.35
C VAL A 588 -7.83 -30.39 20.51
N ILE A 589 -6.85 -29.50 20.38
CA ILE A 589 -6.45 -28.56 21.43
C ILE A 589 -7.36 -27.33 21.55
N SER A 590 -8.31 -27.16 20.64
CA SER A 590 -9.34 -26.12 20.80
C SER A 590 -10.34 -26.43 21.92
N ASP A 591 -10.42 -27.69 22.37
CA ASP A 591 -11.15 -28.07 23.57
C ASP A 591 -10.28 -27.81 24.80
N ASP A 592 -10.67 -26.84 25.63
CA ASP A 592 -9.94 -26.46 26.85
C ASP A 592 -9.77 -27.58 27.86
N LYS A 593 -10.56 -28.65 27.77
CA LYS A 593 -10.45 -29.85 28.65
C LYS A 593 -9.26 -30.73 28.28
N VAL A 594 -8.69 -30.58 27.09
CA VAL A 594 -7.51 -31.32 26.66
C VAL A 594 -6.27 -30.66 27.27
N ALA A 595 -5.55 -31.37 28.13
CA ALA A 595 -4.27 -30.88 28.66
C ALA A 595 -3.27 -30.74 27.51
N PHE A 596 -2.68 -29.55 27.40
CA PHE A 596 -1.67 -29.24 26.37
C PHE A 596 -0.72 -28.15 26.87
N THR A 597 0.56 -28.39 26.76
CA THR A 597 1.63 -27.45 27.15
C THR A 597 2.24 -26.83 25.91
N VAL A 598 2.26 -25.50 25.84
CA VAL A 598 2.93 -24.79 24.74
C VAL A 598 4.43 -24.78 25.03
N PRO A 599 5.31 -25.20 24.09
CA PRO A 599 6.76 -25.12 24.26
C PRO A 599 7.23 -23.70 24.58
N THR A 600 8.28 -23.57 25.39
CA THR A 600 8.73 -22.29 25.97
C THR A 600 9.14 -21.27 24.89
N TYR A 601 9.82 -21.71 23.83
CA TYR A 601 10.22 -20.82 22.73
C TYR A 601 9.02 -20.27 21.96
N ILE A 602 7.97 -21.09 21.75
CA ILE A 602 6.73 -20.63 21.10
C ILE A 602 6.00 -19.64 22.01
N GLN A 603 5.95 -19.92 23.33
CA GLN A 603 5.39 -18.96 24.29
C GLN A 603 6.15 -17.63 24.25
N ALA A 604 7.48 -17.68 24.18
CA ALA A 604 8.33 -16.50 24.12
C ALA A 604 8.07 -15.69 22.83
N ALA A 605 7.95 -16.36 21.68
CA ALA A 605 7.62 -15.72 20.39
C ALA A 605 6.26 -15.02 20.44
N ILE A 606 5.22 -15.71 20.93
CA ILE A 606 3.87 -15.14 21.06
C ILE A 606 3.89 -13.96 22.03
N LYS A 607 4.54 -14.09 23.18
CA LYS A 607 4.65 -13.00 24.17
C LYS A 607 5.43 -11.82 23.61
N HIS A 608 6.53 -12.04 22.88
CA HIS A 608 7.28 -10.98 22.22
C HIS A 608 6.39 -10.21 21.25
N ALA A 609 5.70 -10.92 20.36
CA ALA A 609 4.78 -10.28 19.42
C ALA A 609 3.62 -9.55 20.10
N CYS A 610 3.13 -10.01 21.25
CA CYS A 610 2.01 -9.38 21.97
C CYS A 610 2.43 -8.28 22.97
N GLN A 611 3.61 -8.35 23.57
CA GLN A 611 4.04 -7.46 24.67
C GLN A 611 4.64 -6.12 24.24
N LEU A 612 5.30 -6.02 23.10
CA LEU A 612 5.80 -4.74 22.55
C LEU A 612 4.68 -3.75 22.24
N ALA A 613 3.43 -4.12 22.52
CA ALA A 613 2.26 -3.24 22.52
C ALA A 613 1.99 -2.54 23.84
N ALA A 614 2.65 -2.84 24.88
CA ALA A 614 2.45 -2.12 26.15
C ALA A 614 3.04 -0.71 26.00
N THR A 615 2.28 0.17 25.35
CA THR A 615 2.37 1.60 25.66
C THR A 615 2.28 1.71 27.19
N PRO A 616 3.14 2.48 27.84
CA PRO A 616 2.94 2.76 29.24
C PRO A 616 1.50 3.25 29.41
N LYS A 617 0.76 2.62 30.31
CA LYS A 617 -0.54 3.15 30.74
C LYS A 617 -0.34 4.60 31.16
N PRO A 618 -1.29 5.49 30.82
CA PRO A 618 -1.20 6.90 31.17
C PRO A 618 -1.04 7.10 32.68
#